data_d8a5c4239ff3ce7570f6e99b0bb3ed4f
#
_entry.id   d8a5c4239ff3ce7570f6e99b0bb3ed4f
#
_cell.length_a   1.000
_cell.length_b   1.000
_cell.length_c   1.000
_cell.angle_alpha   90.00
_cell.angle_beta   90.00
_cell.angle_gamma   90.00
#
_symmetry.space_group_name_H-M   'P 1'
#
loop_
_entity.id
_entity.type
_entity.pdbx_description
1 polymer ?
#
loop_
_entity_poly.entity_id
_entity_poly.type
_entity_poly.pdbx_seq_one_letter_code
_entity_poly.pdbx_strand_id
1 'polypeptide(L)'
;PDVAALGQGWGPHVDGLVVPTTTLAAMQAGTHNQVPLIFGSNAAETANAVPPLSEAQYTTLVKTSFGPFADPVLAAYPVADYPDPRAAYVALSSDLKFVCTARRAARAAVAGQQLPVRRYHFAYDAYTAAPGVTPAAFHGLELVYVFAAWPSVQAGQFEYKPNPDDLAMSALMQAAWARFAALGQTDDPNLPWPAYAATTDDHVILDLPPATGQHLRAAQCDFWDSLLP
;
A
#
# COMPACT_ATOMS: atom_id res chain seq x y z
N PRO A 1 1.67 -23.08 27.95
CA PRO A 1 0.70 -23.18 26.88
C PRO A 1 1.42 -23.33 25.56
N ASP A 2 0.94 -24.27 24.74
CA ASP A 2 1.50 -24.51 23.42
C ASP A 2 1.13 -23.29 22.53
N VAL A 3 2.14 -22.53 22.13
CA VAL A 3 2.00 -21.31 21.33
C VAL A 3 1.33 -21.62 19.99
N ALA A 4 1.52 -22.82 19.44
CA ALA A 4 0.86 -23.29 18.24
C ALA A 4 -0.67 -23.44 18.39
N ALA A 5 -1.17 -23.62 19.63
CA ALA A 5 -2.60 -23.76 19.92
C ALA A 5 -3.36 -22.44 20.00
N LEU A 6 -2.66 -21.28 19.97
CA LEU A 6 -3.27 -19.96 20.09
C LEU A 6 -3.79 -19.39 18.75
N GLY A 7 -3.75 -20.16 17.69
CA GLY A 7 -4.24 -19.77 16.37
C GLY A 7 -3.32 -18.78 15.63
N GLN A 8 -3.70 -18.42 14.41
CA GLN A 8 -3.00 -17.39 13.62
C GLN A 8 -3.50 -16.01 14.01
N GLY A 9 -2.59 -15.05 14.20
CA GLY A 9 -2.97 -13.69 14.56
C GLY A 9 -2.02 -13.03 15.55
N TRP A 10 -0.74 -13.40 15.50
CA TRP A 10 0.31 -12.74 16.29
C TRP A 10 0.51 -11.32 15.78
N GLY A 11 0.35 -10.35 16.66
CA GLY A 11 0.57 -8.95 16.36
C GLY A 11 0.85 -8.14 17.62
N PRO A 12 1.26 -6.89 17.48
CA PRO A 12 1.43 -5.99 18.61
C PRO A 12 0.14 -5.93 19.44
N HIS A 13 0.27 -6.13 20.73
CA HIS A 13 -0.83 -6.06 21.69
C HIS A 13 -0.63 -4.84 22.60
N VAL A 14 -1.70 -4.05 22.76
CA VAL A 14 -1.71 -2.94 23.72
C VAL A 14 -1.81 -3.53 25.12
N ASP A 15 -0.70 -3.53 25.86
CA ASP A 15 -0.55 -4.08 27.20
C ASP A 15 -0.44 -3.02 28.29
N GLY A 16 -0.40 -1.74 27.90
CA GLY A 16 -0.24 -0.59 28.80
C GLY A 16 1.17 -0.38 29.36
N LEU A 17 2.13 -1.23 28.99
CA LEU A 17 3.51 -1.18 29.50
C LEU A 17 4.53 -1.04 28.36
N VAL A 18 4.67 -2.04 27.49
CA VAL A 18 5.59 -2.03 26.34
C VAL A 18 4.92 -1.33 25.15
N VAL A 19 3.66 -1.62 24.93
CA VAL A 19 2.81 -0.96 23.94
C VAL A 19 1.66 -0.27 24.67
N PRO A 20 1.86 0.97 25.15
CA PRO A 20 0.89 1.63 26.03
C PRO A 20 -0.39 2.07 25.34
N THR A 21 -0.36 2.24 24.00
CA THR A 21 -1.52 2.63 23.17
C THR A 21 -1.35 2.14 21.75
N THR A 22 -2.39 2.30 20.91
CA THR A 22 -2.28 1.93 19.49
C THR A 22 -1.28 2.85 18.76
N THR A 23 -0.65 2.32 17.71
CA THR A 23 0.32 3.09 16.90
C THR A 23 -0.29 4.38 16.34
N LEU A 24 -1.52 4.32 15.83
CA LEU A 24 -2.22 5.50 15.31
C LEU A 24 -2.47 6.55 16.40
N ALA A 25 -2.92 6.14 17.58
CA ALA A 25 -3.13 7.04 18.70
C ALA A 25 -1.82 7.68 19.18
N ALA A 26 -0.72 6.91 19.26
CA ALA A 26 0.60 7.44 19.61
C ALA A 26 1.10 8.44 18.56
N MET A 27 0.93 8.16 17.28
CA MET A 27 1.30 9.09 16.21
C MET A 27 0.46 10.37 16.29
N GLN A 28 -0.84 10.26 16.41
CA GLN A 28 -1.74 11.41 16.48
C GLN A 28 -1.48 12.31 17.71
N ALA A 29 -1.14 11.69 18.83
CA ALA A 29 -0.80 12.40 20.07
C ALA A 29 0.65 12.95 20.09
N GLY A 30 1.49 12.62 19.10
CA GLY A 30 2.90 13.01 19.06
C GLY A 30 3.75 12.35 20.14
N THR A 31 3.32 11.22 20.70
CA THR A 31 4.05 10.50 21.76
C THR A 31 4.98 9.39 21.21
N HIS A 32 4.98 9.18 19.91
CA HIS A 32 5.95 8.31 19.22
C HIS A 32 7.32 9.01 19.09
N ASN A 33 8.36 8.24 18.78
CA ASN A 33 9.66 8.80 18.40
C ASN A 33 9.50 9.59 17.09
N GLN A 34 9.67 10.92 17.19
CA GLN A 34 9.49 11.81 16.03
C GLN A 34 10.69 11.70 15.10
N VAL A 35 10.45 11.18 13.93
CA VAL A 35 11.43 11.03 12.83
C VAL A 35 10.75 11.33 11.50
N PRO A 36 11.48 11.68 10.44
CA PRO A 36 10.92 11.71 9.09
C PRO A 36 10.34 10.35 8.72
N LEU A 37 9.15 10.33 8.08
CA LEU A 37 8.42 9.10 7.78
C LEU A 37 8.03 9.03 6.30
N ILE A 38 8.13 7.83 5.73
CA ILE A 38 7.55 7.48 4.44
C ILE A 38 6.49 6.41 4.66
N PHE A 39 5.28 6.65 4.14
CA PHE A 39 4.22 5.66 4.05
C PHE A 39 3.91 5.37 2.59
N GLY A 40 3.56 4.15 2.26
CA GLY A 40 3.22 3.82 0.89
C GLY A 40 2.34 2.60 0.74
N SER A 41 1.93 2.40 -0.51
CA SER A 41 1.18 1.23 -0.94
C SER A 41 1.39 0.98 -2.42
N ASN A 42 1.15 -0.25 -2.84
CA ASN A 42 1.19 -0.63 -4.24
C ASN A 42 -0.23 -0.56 -4.85
N ALA A 43 -0.32 -0.37 -6.16
CA ALA A 43 -1.60 -0.16 -6.85
C ALA A 43 -2.53 -1.39 -6.78
N ALA A 44 -1.97 -2.59 -6.66
CA ALA A 44 -2.72 -3.85 -6.68
C ALA A 44 -2.19 -4.85 -5.64
N GLU A 45 -2.07 -4.39 -4.38
CA GLU A 45 -1.40 -5.11 -3.28
C GLU A 45 -1.75 -6.59 -3.19
N THR A 46 -3.02 -6.95 -3.40
CA THR A 46 -3.49 -8.34 -3.24
C THR A 46 -3.56 -9.13 -4.53
N ALA A 47 -3.08 -8.56 -5.65
CA ALA A 47 -3.26 -9.17 -6.97
C ALA A 47 -2.67 -10.59 -7.09
N ASN A 48 -1.54 -10.86 -6.44
CA ASN A 48 -0.90 -12.18 -6.47
C ASN A 48 -1.62 -13.24 -5.60
N ALA A 49 -2.53 -12.81 -4.71
CA ALA A 49 -3.25 -13.70 -3.80
C ALA A 49 -4.71 -13.93 -4.21
N VAL A 50 -5.26 -13.13 -5.14
CA VAL A 50 -6.65 -13.22 -5.57
C VAL A 50 -6.75 -14.00 -6.89
N PRO A 51 -7.38 -15.17 -6.90
CA PRO A 51 -7.60 -15.94 -8.13
C PRO A 51 -8.66 -15.26 -9.03
N PRO A 52 -8.85 -15.70 -10.28
CA PRO A 52 -9.97 -15.30 -11.10
C PRO A 52 -11.31 -15.52 -10.38
N LEU A 53 -12.21 -14.56 -10.47
CA LEU A 53 -13.52 -14.58 -9.82
C LEU A 53 -14.64 -14.33 -10.83
N SER A 54 -15.74 -15.08 -10.71
CA SER A 54 -17.01 -14.67 -11.27
C SER A 54 -17.69 -13.61 -10.37
N GLU A 55 -18.66 -12.88 -10.91
CA GLU A 55 -19.43 -11.90 -10.15
C GLU A 55 -20.17 -12.51 -8.95
N ALA A 56 -20.69 -13.72 -9.10
CA ALA A 56 -21.33 -14.46 -8.02
C ALA A 56 -20.33 -14.82 -6.90
N GLN A 57 -19.10 -15.21 -7.27
CA GLN A 57 -18.04 -15.50 -6.31
C GLN A 57 -17.58 -14.21 -5.58
N TYR A 58 -17.40 -13.11 -6.31
CA TYR A 58 -17.10 -11.80 -5.72
C TYR A 58 -18.17 -11.40 -4.69
N THR A 59 -19.45 -11.44 -5.07
CA THR A 59 -20.56 -11.11 -4.18
C THR A 59 -20.60 -12.00 -2.94
N THR A 60 -20.36 -13.30 -3.11
CA THR A 60 -20.33 -14.27 -2.00
C THR A 60 -19.17 -13.97 -1.05
N LEU A 61 -17.96 -13.69 -1.58
CA LEU A 61 -16.79 -13.34 -0.77
C LEU A 61 -17.05 -12.08 0.05
N VAL A 62 -17.61 -11.03 -0.56
CA VAL A 62 -17.93 -9.79 0.14
C VAL A 62 -18.97 -10.04 1.24
N LYS A 63 -20.04 -10.78 0.93
CA LYS A 63 -21.09 -11.10 1.94
C LYS A 63 -20.54 -11.90 3.11
N THR A 64 -19.68 -12.87 2.83
CA THR A 64 -19.07 -13.71 3.87
C THR A 64 -18.08 -12.92 4.74
N SER A 65 -17.29 -12.03 4.12
CA SER A 65 -16.25 -11.29 4.82
C SER A 65 -16.78 -10.12 5.64
N PHE A 66 -17.85 -9.46 5.18
CA PHE A 66 -18.32 -8.20 5.78
C PHE A 66 -19.68 -8.30 6.46
N GLY A 67 -20.40 -9.41 6.32
CA GLY A 67 -21.67 -9.64 7.01
C GLY A 67 -22.67 -8.48 6.82
N PRO A 68 -23.09 -7.80 7.91
CA PRO A 68 -24.06 -6.69 7.84
C PRO A 68 -23.59 -5.49 7.01
N PHE A 69 -22.28 -5.35 6.81
CA PHE A 69 -21.68 -4.26 6.02
C PHE A 69 -21.50 -4.60 4.54
N ALA A 70 -21.91 -5.80 4.11
CA ALA A 70 -21.65 -6.28 2.75
C ALA A 70 -22.29 -5.41 1.66
N ASP A 71 -23.54 -4.99 1.82
CA ASP A 71 -24.22 -4.17 0.81
C ASP A 71 -23.58 -2.78 0.65
N PRO A 72 -23.23 -2.04 1.71
CA PRO A 72 -22.40 -0.83 1.59
C PRO A 72 -21.05 -1.08 0.91
N VAL A 73 -20.37 -2.19 1.19
CA VAL A 73 -19.10 -2.53 0.55
C VAL A 73 -19.28 -2.81 -0.94
N LEU A 74 -20.30 -3.58 -1.33
CA LEU A 74 -20.63 -3.84 -2.74
C LEU A 74 -20.97 -2.54 -3.49
N ALA A 75 -21.63 -1.59 -2.82
CA ALA A 75 -21.94 -0.28 -3.39
C ALA A 75 -20.69 0.60 -3.55
N ALA A 76 -19.70 0.49 -2.66
CA ALA A 76 -18.43 1.21 -2.74
C ALA A 76 -17.47 0.63 -3.80
N TYR A 77 -17.64 -0.66 -4.16
CA TYR A 77 -16.81 -1.37 -5.14
C TYR A 77 -17.67 -2.15 -6.15
N PRO A 78 -18.53 -1.47 -6.93
CA PRO A 78 -19.37 -2.15 -7.91
C PRO A 78 -18.51 -2.74 -9.02
N VAL A 79 -18.79 -3.98 -9.43
CA VAL A 79 -18.02 -4.68 -10.49
C VAL A 79 -17.98 -3.87 -11.79
N ALA A 80 -19.03 -3.11 -12.08
CA ALA A 80 -19.14 -2.31 -13.30
C ALA A 80 -18.05 -1.22 -13.44
N ASP A 81 -17.43 -0.81 -12.33
CA ASP A 81 -16.35 0.21 -12.33
C ASP A 81 -14.96 -0.40 -12.55
N TYR A 82 -14.86 -1.72 -12.71
CA TYR A 82 -13.60 -2.47 -12.82
C TYR A 82 -13.60 -3.37 -14.07
N PRO A 83 -12.43 -3.73 -14.61
CA PRO A 83 -12.32 -4.61 -15.78
C PRO A 83 -13.00 -5.97 -15.60
N ASP A 84 -12.99 -6.50 -14.39
CA ASP A 84 -13.60 -7.77 -14.03
C ASP A 84 -13.83 -7.88 -12.50
N PRO A 85 -14.59 -8.90 -12.03
CA PRO A 85 -14.87 -9.09 -10.60
C PRO A 85 -13.62 -9.31 -9.74
N ARG A 86 -12.55 -9.91 -10.31
CA ARG A 86 -11.27 -10.06 -9.62
C ARG A 86 -10.63 -8.70 -9.35
N ALA A 87 -10.61 -7.82 -10.35
CA ALA A 87 -10.06 -6.47 -10.23
C ALA A 87 -10.81 -5.66 -9.17
N ALA A 88 -12.15 -5.77 -9.10
CA ALA A 88 -12.95 -5.16 -8.05
C ALA A 88 -12.55 -5.66 -6.65
N TYR A 89 -12.35 -6.97 -6.48
CA TYR A 89 -11.92 -7.54 -5.20
C TYR A 89 -10.48 -7.20 -4.83
N VAL A 90 -9.58 -7.14 -5.82
CA VAL A 90 -8.19 -6.66 -5.61
C VAL A 90 -8.20 -5.21 -5.14
N ALA A 91 -8.96 -4.33 -5.79
CA ALA A 91 -9.07 -2.93 -5.39
C ALA A 91 -9.63 -2.79 -3.97
N LEU A 92 -10.75 -3.47 -3.67
CA LEU A 92 -11.36 -3.49 -2.34
C LEU A 92 -10.38 -3.92 -1.25
N SER A 93 -9.72 -5.06 -1.46
CA SER A 93 -8.82 -5.63 -0.45
C SER A 93 -7.50 -4.87 -0.33
N SER A 94 -7.01 -4.27 -1.42
CA SER A 94 -5.84 -3.38 -1.40
C SER A 94 -6.14 -2.07 -0.66
N ASP A 95 -7.30 -1.46 -0.93
CA ASP A 95 -7.71 -0.24 -0.24
C ASP A 95 -7.87 -0.48 1.27
N LEU A 96 -8.62 -1.50 1.64
CA LEU A 96 -8.89 -1.83 3.05
C LEU A 96 -7.61 -2.08 3.85
N LYS A 97 -6.71 -2.91 3.31
CA LYS A 97 -5.55 -3.41 4.05
C LYS A 97 -4.34 -2.47 3.99
N PHE A 98 -4.16 -1.75 2.88
CA PHE A 98 -2.91 -1.02 2.60
C PHE A 98 -3.14 0.46 2.28
N VAL A 99 -3.84 0.80 1.21
CA VAL A 99 -3.93 2.18 0.70
C VAL A 99 -4.54 3.12 1.74
N CYS A 100 -5.70 2.74 2.30
CA CYS A 100 -6.39 3.57 3.29
C CYS A 100 -5.72 3.51 4.67
N THR A 101 -5.07 2.40 5.00
CA THR A 101 -4.26 2.27 6.21
C THR A 101 -3.03 3.17 6.15
N ALA A 102 -2.33 3.24 5.01
CA ALA A 102 -1.23 4.17 4.80
C ALA A 102 -1.70 5.64 4.89
N ARG A 103 -2.89 5.98 4.35
CA ARG A 103 -3.48 7.31 4.49
C ARG A 103 -3.75 7.67 5.96
N ARG A 104 -4.36 6.77 6.73
CA ARG A 104 -4.61 6.98 8.17
C ARG A 104 -3.32 7.19 8.94
N ALA A 105 -2.30 6.39 8.67
CA ALA A 105 -0.99 6.52 9.32
C ALA A 105 -0.34 7.87 8.98
N ALA A 106 -0.36 8.28 7.71
CA ALA A 106 0.19 9.57 7.28
C ALA A 106 -0.55 10.76 7.92
N ARG A 107 -1.90 10.71 7.98
CA ARG A 107 -2.72 11.72 8.65
C ARG A 107 -2.44 11.81 10.15
N ALA A 108 -2.33 10.67 10.82
CA ALA A 108 -1.96 10.61 12.24
C ALA A 108 -0.57 11.20 12.49
N ALA A 109 0.41 10.87 11.64
CA ALA A 109 1.77 11.36 11.77
C ALA A 109 1.86 12.89 11.63
N VAL A 110 1.24 13.49 10.58
CA VAL A 110 1.28 14.96 10.41
C VAL A 110 0.46 15.70 11.45
N ALA A 111 -0.48 15.05 12.13
CA ALA A 111 -1.19 15.65 13.26
C ALA A 111 -0.32 15.75 14.51
N GLY A 112 0.60 14.79 14.71
CA GLY A 112 1.40 14.70 15.93
C GLY A 112 2.87 15.13 15.79
N GLN A 113 3.39 15.41 14.59
CA GLN A 113 4.78 15.84 14.41
C GLN A 113 4.92 16.95 13.37
N GLN A 114 6.06 17.68 13.47
CA GLN A 114 6.45 18.70 12.47
C GLN A 114 7.50 18.19 11.48
N LEU A 115 8.05 17.00 11.72
CA LEU A 115 9.04 16.40 10.81
C LEU A 115 8.36 15.89 9.54
N PRO A 116 9.10 15.84 8.42
CA PRO A 116 8.53 15.49 7.12
C PRO A 116 7.86 14.13 7.13
N VAL A 117 6.64 14.09 6.59
CA VAL A 117 5.93 12.87 6.23
C VAL A 117 5.79 12.85 4.72
N ARG A 118 6.06 11.71 4.11
CA ARG A 118 5.96 11.49 2.68
C ARG A 118 5.05 10.31 2.42
N ARG A 119 4.37 10.33 1.26
CA ARG A 119 3.53 9.22 0.82
C ARG A 119 3.88 8.82 -0.60
N TYR A 120 3.93 7.51 -0.90
CA TYR A 120 4.06 7.01 -2.26
C TYR A 120 2.91 6.08 -2.63
N HIS A 121 2.67 6.00 -3.94
CA HIS A 121 1.85 4.99 -4.59
C HIS A 121 2.68 4.34 -5.68
N PHE A 122 3.08 3.07 -5.48
CA PHE A 122 3.83 2.32 -6.47
C PHE A 122 2.87 1.73 -7.49
N ALA A 123 2.89 2.27 -8.70
CA ALA A 123 2.00 1.92 -9.79
C ALA A 123 2.71 1.25 -10.98
N TYR A 124 4.05 1.19 -10.94
CA TYR A 124 4.84 0.58 -12.00
C TYR A 124 4.57 -0.93 -12.07
N ASP A 125 4.03 -1.37 -13.19
CA ASP A 125 3.59 -2.75 -13.42
C ASP A 125 4.30 -3.43 -14.61
N ALA A 126 5.35 -2.82 -15.17
CA ALA A 126 6.10 -3.32 -16.31
C ALA A 126 6.80 -4.66 -16.07
N TYR A 127 6.71 -5.22 -14.90
CA TYR A 127 7.00 -6.62 -14.55
C TYR A 127 6.11 -7.60 -15.36
N THR A 128 5.91 -7.31 -16.64
CA THR A 128 4.93 -7.97 -17.49
C THR A 128 5.47 -9.17 -18.25
N ALA A 129 6.77 -9.46 -18.13
CA ALA A 129 7.45 -10.30 -19.10
C ALA A 129 7.49 -11.79 -18.74
N ALA A 130 7.00 -12.22 -17.59
CA ALA A 130 6.93 -13.64 -17.27
C ALA A 130 5.64 -14.25 -17.87
N PRO A 131 5.73 -15.29 -18.71
CA PRO A 131 4.56 -15.96 -19.24
C PRO A 131 3.61 -16.43 -18.14
N GLY A 132 2.33 -16.02 -18.19
CA GLY A 132 1.30 -16.41 -17.22
C GLY A 132 1.24 -15.56 -15.95
N VAL A 133 2.06 -14.52 -15.82
CA VAL A 133 1.94 -13.53 -14.75
C VAL A 133 1.10 -12.36 -15.24
N THR A 134 0.04 -12.03 -14.52
CA THR A 134 -0.73 -10.80 -14.78
C THR A 134 0.08 -9.61 -14.30
N PRO A 135 0.35 -8.61 -15.18
CA PRO A 135 1.01 -7.39 -14.78
C PRO A 135 0.24 -6.71 -13.65
N ALA A 136 0.91 -6.45 -12.55
CA ALA A 136 0.31 -5.71 -11.44
C ALA A 136 1.39 -5.29 -10.43
N ALA A 137 1.27 -4.11 -9.89
CA ALA A 137 2.06 -3.65 -8.75
C ALA A 137 1.54 -4.32 -7.46
N PHE A 138 1.88 -5.62 -7.26
CA PHE A 138 1.43 -6.42 -6.12
C PHE A 138 2.29 -6.20 -4.87
N HIS A 139 1.85 -6.74 -3.75
CA HIS A 139 2.50 -6.60 -2.45
C HIS A 139 3.95 -7.06 -2.45
N GLY A 140 4.84 -6.15 -2.04
CA GLY A 140 6.28 -6.40 -1.96
C GLY A 140 7.03 -6.25 -3.29
N LEU A 141 6.35 -5.98 -4.42
CA LEU A 141 7.05 -5.79 -5.69
C LEU A 141 7.98 -4.58 -5.65
N GLU A 142 7.61 -3.50 -4.98
CA GLU A 142 8.44 -2.29 -4.84
C GLU A 142 9.78 -2.57 -4.16
N LEU A 143 9.86 -3.57 -3.29
CA LEU A 143 11.10 -3.96 -2.61
C LEU A 143 12.16 -4.46 -3.60
N VAL A 144 11.73 -5.11 -4.69
CA VAL A 144 12.64 -5.55 -5.75
C VAL A 144 13.38 -4.36 -6.36
N TYR A 145 12.66 -3.25 -6.55
CA TYR A 145 13.22 -2.01 -7.14
C TYR A 145 14.06 -1.24 -6.12
N VAL A 146 13.62 -1.11 -4.89
CA VAL A 146 14.37 -0.44 -3.82
C VAL A 146 15.70 -1.12 -3.55
N PHE A 147 15.76 -2.45 -3.59
CA PHE A 147 16.94 -3.23 -3.23
C PHE A 147 17.66 -3.86 -4.43
N ALA A 148 17.20 -3.62 -5.67
CA ALA A 148 17.66 -4.30 -6.88
C ALA A 148 17.67 -5.83 -6.74
N ALA A 149 16.68 -6.38 -6.04
CA ALA A 149 16.61 -7.78 -5.65
C ALA A 149 15.99 -8.67 -6.74
N TRP A 150 16.46 -8.53 -7.98
CA TRP A 150 15.94 -9.23 -9.17
C TRP A 150 15.89 -10.75 -9.04
N PRO A 151 16.89 -11.43 -8.43
CA PRO A 151 16.84 -12.88 -8.23
C PRO A 151 15.69 -13.35 -7.33
N SER A 152 15.08 -12.46 -6.53
CA SER A 152 13.92 -12.80 -5.70
C SER A 152 12.63 -12.92 -6.50
N VAL A 153 12.63 -12.42 -7.73
CA VAL A 153 11.47 -12.44 -8.62
C VAL A 153 11.51 -13.71 -9.46
N GLN A 154 10.89 -14.77 -8.94
CA GLN A 154 10.81 -16.06 -9.61
C GLN A 154 9.35 -16.40 -9.93
N ALA A 155 9.10 -16.74 -11.19
CA ALA A 155 7.88 -17.44 -11.61
C ALA A 155 8.24 -18.86 -12.03
N GLY A 156 8.21 -19.79 -11.08
CA GLY A 156 8.63 -21.17 -11.31
C GLY A 156 10.13 -21.28 -11.55
N GLN A 157 10.54 -21.83 -12.71
CA GLN A 157 11.95 -21.92 -13.12
C GLN A 157 12.44 -20.69 -13.93
N PHE A 158 11.59 -19.65 -14.04
CA PHE A 158 11.90 -18.49 -14.83
C PHE A 158 12.64 -17.45 -13.97
N GLU A 159 13.88 -17.15 -14.35
CA GLU A 159 14.66 -16.06 -13.77
C GLU A 159 14.25 -14.74 -14.46
N TYR A 160 13.74 -13.80 -13.69
CA TYR A 160 13.41 -12.47 -14.21
C TYR A 160 14.67 -11.69 -14.54
N LYS A 161 14.73 -11.17 -15.77
CA LYS A 161 15.80 -10.26 -16.22
C LYS A 161 15.21 -8.87 -16.38
N PRO A 162 15.67 -7.89 -15.56
CA PRO A 162 15.16 -6.53 -15.65
C PRO A 162 15.46 -5.92 -17.02
N ASN A 163 14.46 -5.24 -17.56
CA ASN A 163 14.61 -4.45 -18.77
C ASN A 163 15.16 -3.04 -18.44
N PRO A 164 15.48 -2.18 -19.43
CA PRO A 164 16.00 -0.84 -19.17
C PRO A 164 15.10 0.04 -18.30
N ASP A 165 13.77 -0.07 -18.43
CA ASP A 165 12.82 0.70 -17.65
C ASP A 165 12.77 0.21 -16.18
N ASP A 166 12.87 -1.10 -15.95
CA ASP A 166 13.02 -1.66 -14.60
C ASP A 166 14.28 -1.11 -13.90
N LEU A 167 15.39 -1.06 -14.65
CA LEU A 167 16.66 -0.53 -14.11
C LEU A 167 16.56 0.97 -13.82
N ALA A 168 15.87 1.72 -14.69
CA ALA A 168 15.63 3.15 -14.48
C ALA A 168 14.75 3.40 -13.25
N MET A 169 13.64 2.67 -13.08
CA MET A 169 12.78 2.74 -11.91
C MET A 169 13.55 2.37 -10.64
N SER A 170 14.33 1.28 -10.69
CA SER A 170 15.15 0.84 -9.56
C SER A 170 16.18 1.90 -9.15
N ALA A 171 16.91 2.49 -10.11
CA ALA A 171 17.87 3.55 -9.83
C ALA A 171 17.22 4.77 -9.19
N LEU A 172 16.04 5.18 -9.68
CA LEU A 172 15.24 6.27 -9.12
C LEU A 172 14.84 6.00 -7.68
N MET A 173 14.29 4.83 -7.41
CA MET A 173 13.85 4.45 -6.06
C MET A 173 15.01 4.31 -5.09
N GLN A 174 16.10 3.64 -5.47
CA GLN A 174 17.30 3.50 -4.64
C GLN A 174 17.87 4.86 -4.25
N ALA A 175 17.98 5.80 -5.20
CA ALA A 175 18.47 7.15 -4.93
C ALA A 175 17.56 7.88 -3.93
N ALA A 176 16.25 7.80 -4.10
CA ALA A 176 15.28 8.45 -3.23
C ALA A 176 15.31 7.89 -1.79
N TRP A 177 15.30 6.57 -1.64
CA TRP A 177 15.36 5.92 -0.31
C TRP A 177 16.70 6.16 0.39
N ALA A 178 17.82 6.06 -0.33
CA ALA A 178 19.14 6.36 0.23
C ALA A 178 19.26 7.83 0.69
N ARG A 179 18.76 8.76 -0.11
CA ARG A 179 18.72 10.18 0.26
C ARG A 179 17.84 10.42 1.50
N PHE A 180 16.65 9.81 1.53
CA PHE A 180 15.77 9.92 2.69
C PHE A 180 16.41 9.35 3.95
N ALA A 181 17.04 8.18 3.87
CA ALA A 181 17.75 7.57 5.00
C ALA A 181 18.90 8.44 5.51
N ALA A 182 19.62 9.11 4.61
CA ALA A 182 20.76 9.95 4.96
C ALA A 182 20.36 11.34 5.48
N LEU A 183 19.32 11.95 4.93
CA LEU A 183 19.01 13.37 5.11
C LEU A 183 17.58 13.64 5.63
N GLY A 184 16.71 12.62 5.71
CA GLY A 184 15.29 12.82 6.00
C GLY A 184 14.50 13.53 4.89
N GLN A 185 15.07 13.62 3.68
CA GLN A 185 14.54 14.41 2.56
C GLN A 185 14.47 13.57 1.29
N THR A 186 13.54 13.93 0.39
CA THR A 186 13.35 13.28 -0.91
C THR A 186 13.55 14.24 -2.08
N ASP A 187 14.21 15.38 -1.87
CA ASP A 187 14.37 16.43 -2.87
C ASP A 187 15.28 15.94 -4.03
N ASP A 188 14.66 15.46 -5.08
CA ASP A 188 15.29 15.04 -6.33
C ASP A 188 14.52 15.66 -7.49
N PRO A 189 15.18 16.39 -8.41
CA PRO A 189 14.50 17.02 -9.55
C PRO A 189 13.82 16.01 -10.49
N ASN A 190 14.28 14.76 -10.50
CA ASN A 190 13.70 13.68 -11.31
C ASN A 190 12.57 12.93 -10.60
N LEU A 191 12.38 13.17 -9.31
CA LEU A 191 11.33 12.56 -8.51
C LEU A 191 10.62 13.64 -7.66
N PRO A 192 9.59 14.29 -8.20
CA PRO A 192 8.84 15.33 -7.48
C PRO A 192 8.02 14.71 -6.35
N TRP A 193 8.64 14.51 -5.19
CA TRP A 193 7.99 13.87 -4.05
C TRP A 193 7.52 14.91 -3.02
N PRO A 194 6.25 15.32 -3.03
CA PRO A 194 5.73 16.38 -2.15
C PRO A 194 5.72 15.95 -0.69
N ALA A 195 5.77 16.93 0.21
CA ALA A 195 5.40 16.70 1.60
C ALA A 195 3.92 16.32 1.68
N TYR A 196 3.59 15.34 2.52
CA TYR A 196 2.21 14.95 2.73
C TYR A 196 1.45 16.05 3.48
N ALA A 197 0.28 16.41 2.99
CA ALA A 197 -0.69 17.26 3.68
C ALA A 197 -2.03 16.54 3.78
N ALA A 198 -2.62 16.54 4.98
CA ALA A 198 -3.87 15.81 5.24
C ALA A 198 -5.07 16.33 4.44
N THR A 199 -5.03 17.60 4.01
CA THR A 199 -6.09 18.24 3.23
C THR A 199 -6.11 17.81 1.75
N THR A 200 -4.95 17.47 1.20
CA THR A 200 -4.75 17.16 -0.22
C THR A 200 -4.34 15.71 -0.47
N ASP A 201 -3.96 14.97 0.57
CA ASP A 201 -3.45 13.60 0.47
C ASP A 201 -2.33 13.49 -0.58
N ASP A 202 -1.37 14.44 -0.57
CA ASP A 202 -0.29 14.51 -1.55
C ASP A 202 0.57 13.25 -1.53
N HIS A 203 0.92 12.74 -2.70
CA HIS A 203 1.77 11.57 -2.85
C HIS A 203 2.57 11.61 -4.14
N VAL A 204 3.66 10.88 -4.19
CA VAL A 204 4.33 10.55 -5.45
C VAL A 204 3.71 9.28 -6.03
N ILE A 205 3.54 9.27 -7.34
CA ILE A 205 3.21 8.07 -8.12
C ILE A 205 4.53 7.56 -8.70
N LEU A 206 4.93 6.39 -8.22
CA LEU A 206 6.13 5.69 -8.70
C LEU A 206 5.75 4.86 -9.91
N ASP A 207 5.91 5.48 -11.07
CA ASP A 207 5.73 4.94 -12.41
C ASP A 207 6.76 5.60 -13.34
N LEU A 208 6.80 5.28 -14.62
CA LEU A 208 7.68 5.93 -15.60
C LEU A 208 6.89 6.65 -16.68
N PRO A 209 6.98 7.98 -16.72
CA PRO A 209 7.69 8.87 -15.80
C PRO A 209 6.99 8.98 -14.44
N PRO A 210 7.73 9.29 -13.35
CA PRO A 210 7.09 9.52 -12.05
C PRO A 210 6.23 10.78 -12.08
N ALA A 211 5.17 10.79 -11.27
CA ALA A 211 4.22 11.89 -11.19
C ALA A 211 3.84 12.20 -9.74
N THR A 212 3.14 13.29 -9.53
CA THR A 212 2.49 13.60 -8.26
C THR A 212 0.99 13.39 -8.36
N GLY A 213 0.37 12.98 -7.26
CA GLY A 213 -1.07 12.81 -7.15
C GLY A 213 -1.62 13.37 -5.85
N GLN A 214 -2.92 13.53 -5.81
CA GLN A 214 -3.69 13.97 -4.65
C GLN A 214 -4.94 13.08 -4.49
N HIS A 215 -5.45 13.00 -3.25
CA HIS A 215 -6.72 12.32 -2.96
C HIS A 215 -6.79 10.87 -3.43
N LEU A 216 -5.67 10.11 -3.33
CA LEU A 216 -5.62 8.70 -3.73
C LEU A 216 -6.74 7.90 -3.06
N ARG A 217 -7.67 7.39 -3.88
CA ARG A 217 -8.81 6.57 -3.41
C ARG A 217 -9.61 7.24 -2.30
N ALA A 218 -9.76 8.58 -2.36
CA ALA A 218 -10.35 9.36 -1.26
C ALA A 218 -11.74 8.87 -0.87
N ALA A 219 -12.65 8.68 -1.83
CA ALA A 219 -14.02 8.23 -1.56
C ALA A 219 -14.06 6.85 -0.89
N GLN A 220 -13.24 5.91 -1.36
CA GLN A 220 -13.14 4.56 -0.78
C GLN A 220 -12.53 4.61 0.63
N CYS A 221 -11.51 5.43 0.81
CA CYS A 221 -10.89 5.55 2.13
C CYS A 221 -11.78 6.27 3.14
N ASP A 222 -12.55 7.28 2.70
CA ASP A 222 -13.55 7.93 3.56
C ASP A 222 -14.67 6.95 3.94
N PHE A 223 -15.08 6.10 3.00
CA PHE A 223 -16.02 5.02 3.29
C PHE A 223 -15.46 4.06 4.37
N TRP A 224 -14.22 3.56 4.21
CA TRP A 224 -13.61 2.69 5.20
C TRP A 224 -13.41 3.39 6.55
N ASP A 225 -13.01 4.66 6.56
CA ASP A 225 -12.84 5.44 7.79
C ASP A 225 -14.16 5.61 8.53
N SER A 226 -15.31 5.65 7.82
CA SER A 226 -16.64 5.73 8.43
C SER A 226 -17.10 4.45 9.12
N LEU A 227 -16.53 3.30 8.77
CA LEU A 227 -16.85 2.00 9.36
C LEU A 227 -15.93 1.61 10.52
N LEU A 228 -14.84 2.30 10.70
CA LEU A 228 -13.88 2.05 11.78
C LEU A 228 -14.14 3.04 12.93
N PRO A 229 -14.16 2.56 14.16
CA PRO A 229 -14.35 3.40 15.34
C PRO A 229 -13.17 4.35 15.59
#